data_3bc4d86c7d3123b552cf39e54b1b94da
#
_entry.id   3bc4d86c7d3123b552cf39e54b1b94da
#
_cell.length_a   1.000
_cell.length_b   1.000
_cell.length_c   1.000
_cell.angle_alpha   90.00
_cell.angle_beta   90.00
_cell.angle_gamma   90.00
#
_symmetry.space_group_name_H-M   'P 1'
#
loop_
_entity.id
_entity.type
_entity.pdbx_description
1 polymer ?
#
loop_
_entity_poly.entity_id
_entity_poly.type
_entity_poly.pdbx_seq_one_letter_code
_entity_poly.pdbx_strand_id
1 'polypeptide(L)'
;MRLSNSLLPTYTGEHPRSPDDLRDSHCPQVLPVTNLNHPETPKPAIRSVLVALMMAIFLGALDQTIVAVSMPAISAQFKDVSLLAWVISGYMVAMTVAVPIYGKLGDLYGRRKLMLFGMGLFTLASLFCGMAQSMEQLVLARILQGIGAGGMISVSQAIIGDIVPPRERGRYQGYFSSMYAVASVAGPVLGGYMTEYLSWRWVFLINLPLGLGAWWVARRNLRGLPIPQRKPIIDYLGTLLMIIGLTALLLGITQVGQGHSWRSGEVLGLFACAVVVLAVFVWHERRAREPLLPMHLFANRNALLCWCTIFFTSFQAISLIVLMPLRFQSVTGAGADSAALHLLPLAMGLPIGAFFAGRRTSITGRYKPQILSGALLMPIAILGMAFSPPESTLVSGLFMLLCGISSGMQFPTSLVGTQNSVEQRDIGVATSTTNLFRSLGGAVGVALMSALLLALLQDSSFVHLASSSLMSEGHSGNVLLDGLNAAPSDAQNALRAELLVTFRHLLWVSAAVSLLGLAAAIAMPNNLLRGREHGAK
;
A
#
# COMPACT_ATOMS: atom_id res chain seq x y z
N MET A 1 7.06 0.22 -71.72
CA MET A 1 7.58 1.35 -72.48
C MET A 1 8.58 2.12 -71.59
N ARG A 2 9.86 1.98 -71.94
CA ARG A 2 11.03 2.87 -71.80
C ARG A 2 11.11 3.74 -70.54
N LEU A 3 12.05 3.42 -69.58
CA LEU A 3 13.47 3.83 -69.54
C LEU A 3 13.69 5.32 -69.24
N SER A 4 14.32 5.63 -68.10
CA SER A 4 15.62 6.28 -68.22
C SER A 4 16.39 6.23 -66.88
N ASN A 5 17.60 5.66 -66.98
CA ASN A 5 18.75 5.75 -66.04
C ASN A 5 19.36 7.16 -66.05
N SER A 6 19.97 7.50 -64.95
CA SER A 6 21.27 8.26 -64.83
C SER A 6 21.36 8.93 -63.47
N LEU A 7 22.40 8.99 -62.68
CA LEU A 7 23.83 8.80 -62.86
C LEU A 7 24.43 8.65 -61.45
N LEU A 8 25.25 7.67 -61.25
CA LEU A 8 26.22 7.61 -60.14
C LEU A 8 27.52 8.31 -60.62
N PRO A 9 28.16 9.13 -59.80
CA PRO A 9 29.51 9.60 -60.14
C PRO A 9 30.52 8.56 -59.66
N THR A 10 31.36 8.15 -60.59
CA THR A 10 32.56 7.30 -60.46
C THR A 10 33.64 8.04 -59.65
N TYR A 11 34.10 7.41 -58.58
CA TYR A 11 35.30 7.82 -57.84
C TYR A 11 36.52 7.23 -58.51
N THR A 12 37.36 8.07 -59.11
CA THR A 12 38.71 7.74 -59.54
C THR A 12 39.68 8.03 -58.39
N GLY A 13 40.50 7.02 -58.07
CA GLY A 13 41.45 7.09 -56.97
C GLY A 13 42.62 8.01 -57.26
N GLU A 14 43.06 8.72 -56.23
CA GLU A 14 44.41 9.26 -56.12
C GLU A 14 44.98 8.98 -54.71
N HIS A 15 46.28 8.67 -54.71
CA HIS A 15 47.11 8.20 -53.60
C HIS A 15 47.29 9.24 -52.48
N PRO A 16 47.68 8.80 -51.25
CA PRO A 16 47.74 9.64 -50.08
C PRO A 16 48.94 10.63 -50.11
N ARG A 17 48.66 11.87 -49.88
CA ARG A 17 49.67 12.89 -49.60
C ARG A 17 50.02 12.90 -48.10
N SER A 18 51.24 13.37 -47.81
CA SER A 18 51.92 13.28 -46.53
C SER A 18 51.23 14.05 -45.37
N PRO A 19 51.60 13.76 -44.11
CA PRO A 19 50.92 14.30 -42.90
C PRO A 19 51.05 15.79 -42.62
N ASP A 20 51.81 16.57 -43.41
CA ASP A 20 52.13 17.97 -43.12
C ASP A 20 51.19 19.00 -43.78
N ASP A 21 50.27 18.58 -44.67
CA ASP A 21 49.40 19.53 -45.41
C ASP A 21 48.05 19.84 -44.74
N LEU A 22 47.85 19.46 -43.46
CA LEU A 22 46.58 19.66 -42.73
C LEU A 22 46.53 20.87 -41.79
N ARG A 23 47.46 21.84 -41.97
CA ARG A 23 47.51 22.98 -41.02
C ARG A 23 46.70 24.22 -41.39
N ASP A 24 46.10 24.34 -42.57
CA ASP A 24 45.39 25.55 -43.00
C ASP A 24 44.01 25.31 -43.62
N SER A 25 43.22 24.38 -43.13
CA SER A 25 41.80 24.34 -43.47
C SER A 25 41.00 25.08 -42.40
N HIS A 26 40.48 26.26 -42.75
CA HIS A 26 39.50 27.00 -41.96
C HIS A 26 38.32 26.12 -41.58
N CYS A 27 38.33 25.65 -40.34
CA CYS A 27 37.14 25.06 -39.70
C CYS A 27 36.08 26.20 -39.62
N PRO A 28 34.85 26.01 -40.13
CA PRO A 28 33.82 27.01 -39.90
C PRO A 28 33.61 27.10 -38.39
N GLN A 29 33.78 28.30 -37.84
CA GLN A 29 33.50 28.61 -36.44
C GLN A 29 32.06 28.18 -36.16
N VAL A 30 31.90 27.07 -35.41
CA VAL A 30 30.63 26.71 -34.76
C VAL A 30 30.34 27.88 -33.81
N LEU A 31 29.44 28.75 -34.22
CA LEU A 31 28.90 29.81 -33.35
C LEU A 31 28.46 29.14 -32.05
N PRO A 32 28.87 29.68 -30.88
CA PRO A 32 28.39 29.12 -29.63
C PRO A 32 26.87 29.18 -29.66
N VAL A 33 26.24 28.01 -29.52
CA VAL A 33 24.80 27.90 -29.29
C VAL A 33 24.53 28.78 -28.08
N THR A 34 24.01 29.97 -28.32
CA THR A 34 23.51 30.84 -27.27
C THR A 34 22.53 29.99 -26.45
N ASN A 35 22.95 29.64 -25.24
CA ASN A 35 22.08 29.09 -24.23
C ASN A 35 20.90 30.04 -24.13
N LEU A 36 19.79 29.65 -24.77
CA LEU A 36 18.49 30.19 -24.46
C LEU A 36 18.27 29.83 -23.00
N ASN A 37 18.57 30.78 -22.13
CA ASN A 37 18.20 30.73 -20.73
C ASN A 37 16.66 30.58 -20.67
N HIS A 38 16.19 29.35 -20.78
CA HIS A 38 14.88 29.06 -20.25
C HIS A 38 14.96 29.43 -18.77
N PRO A 39 14.07 30.29 -18.25
CA PRO A 39 14.08 30.64 -16.85
C PRO A 39 13.99 29.34 -16.08
N GLU A 40 15.08 28.96 -15.39
CA GLU A 40 15.06 27.80 -14.49
C GLU A 40 13.99 28.08 -13.46
N THR A 41 12.85 27.41 -13.57
CA THR A 41 11.84 27.45 -12.51
C THR A 41 12.55 27.02 -11.24
N PRO A 42 12.56 27.83 -10.18
CA PRO A 42 13.29 27.53 -8.96
C PRO A 42 12.86 26.14 -8.47
N LYS A 43 13.83 25.22 -8.37
CA LYS A 43 13.56 23.85 -7.87
C LYS A 43 12.91 23.98 -6.50
N PRO A 44 11.71 23.43 -6.27
CA PRO A 44 11.05 23.57 -4.99
C PRO A 44 11.96 23.03 -3.90
N ALA A 45 12.09 23.75 -2.79
CA ALA A 45 12.88 23.29 -1.67
C ALA A 45 12.33 21.91 -1.22
N ILE A 46 13.11 20.85 -1.38
CA ILE A 46 12.67 19.46 -1.11
C ILE A 46 12.00 19.35 0.28
N ARG A 47 12.51 20.11 1.26
CA ARG A 47 11.94 20.13 2.62
C ARG A 47 10.49 20.61 2.66
N SER A 48 10.13 21.66 1.93
CA SER A 48 8.77 22.19 1.93
C SER A 48 7.79 21.27 1.19
N VAL A 49 8.24 20.62 0.11
CA VAL A 49 7.47 19.57 -0.57
C VAL A 49 7.24 18.40 0.39
N LEU A 50 8.29 17.93 1.07
CA LEU A 50 8.21 16.82 2.01
C LEU A 50 7.17 17.07 3.11
N VAL A 51 7.15 18.27 3.71
CA VAL A 51 6.15 18.63 4.74
C VAL A 51 4.73 18.47 4.20
N ALA A 52 4.45 18.96 2.99
CA ALA A 52 3.12 18.81 2.37
C ALA A 52 2.74 17.33 2.18
N LEU A 53 3.69 16.49 1.71
CA LEU A 53 3.45 15.07 1.50
C LEU A 53 3.28 14.30 2.81
N MET A 54 4.06 14.63 3.84
CA MET A 54 3.94 14.04 5.17
C MET A 54 2.59 14.37 5.82
N MET A 55 2.11 15.61 5.68
CA MET A 55 0.77 15.99 6.17
C MET A 55 -0.33 15.20 5.46
N ALA A 56 -0.22 15.00 4.15
CA ALA A 56 -1.20 14.22 3.39
C ALA A 56 -1.22 12.75 3.81
N ILE A 57 -0.04 12.14 3.98
CA ILE A 57 0.07 10.74 4.41
C ILE A 57 -0.42 10.59 5.85
N PHE A 58 -0.05 11.52 6.74
CA PHE A 58 -0.53 11.52 8.12
C PHE A 58 -2.05 11.60 8.19
N LEU A 59 -2.67 12.50 7.41
CA LEU A 59 -4.12 12.66 7.36
C LEU A 59 -4.82 11.36 6.93
N GLY A 60 -4.36 10.71 5.84
CA GLY A 60 -4.92 9.44 5.38
C GLY A 60 -4.70 8.29 6.36
N ALA A 61 -3.53 8.22 7.01
CA ALA A 61 -3.22 7.20 8.00
C ALA A 61 -3.98 7.40 9.32
N LEU A 62 -4.14 8.65 9.77
CA LEU A 62 -4.91 8.99 10.96
C LEU A 62 -6.36 8.57 10.79
N ASP A 63 -6.98 8.90 9.65
CA ASP A 63 -8.37 8.55 9.35
C ASP A 63 -8.63 7.04 9.43
N GLN A 64 -7.68 6.21 8.93
CA GLN A 64 -7.82 4.75 9.00
C GLN A 64 -7.85 4.21 10.44
N THR A 65 -7.10 4.83 11.35
CA THR A 65 -6.93 4.34 12.72
C THR A 65 -7.93 4.93 13.69
N ILE A 66 -8.32 6.19 13.49
CA ILE A 66 -9.23 6.91 14.39
C ILE A 66 -10.67 6.38 14.30
N VAL A 67 -11.14 6.00 13.10
CA VAL A 67 -12.51 5.53 12.85
C VAL A 67 -12.76 4.17 13.52
N ALA A 68 -11.76 3.30 13.57
CA ALA A 68 -11.92 1.96 14.13
C ALA A 68 -12.39 1.97 15.60
N VAL A 69 -11.94 2.92 16.39
CA VAL A 69 -12.31 3.08 17.81
C VAL A 69 -13.75 3.59 17.98
N SER A 70 -14.26 4.32 16.99
CA SER A 70 -15.60 4.93 17.05
C SER A 70 -16.71 4.00 16.54
N MET A 71 -16.36 2.82 15.99
CA MET A 71 -17.32 1.88 15.40
C MET A 71 -18.44 1.44 16.37
N PRO A 72 -18.19 1.14 17.66
CA PRO A 72 -19.24 0.78 18.60
C PRO A 72 -20.25 1.93 18.79
N ALA A 73 -19.79 3.18 18.90
CA ALA A 73 -20.66 4.34 19.07
C ALA A 73 -21.51 4.62 17.81
N ILE A 74 -20.92 4.42 16.61
CA ILE A 74 -21.62 4.52 15.32
C ILE A 74 -22.71 3.47 15.24
N SER A 75 -22.40 2.21 15.58
CA SER A 75 -23.33 1.10 15.59
C SER A 75 -24.49 1.34 16.56
N ALA A 76 -24.20 1.79 17.77
CA ALA A 76 -25.22 2.10 18.77
C ALA A 76 -26.21 3.17 18.31
N GLN A 77 -25.73 4.18 17.57
CA GLN A 77 -26.59 5.26 17.10
C GLN A 77 -27.49 4.86 15.94
N PHE A 78 -26.95 4.18 14.93
CA PHE A 78 -27.71 3.83 13.72
C PHE A 78 -28.48 2.51 13.86
N LYS A 79 -28.14 1.66 14.83
CA LYS A 79 -28.75 0.34 15.09
C LYS A 79 -28.75 -0.61 13.88
N ASP A 80 -27.85 -0.36 12.93
CA ASP A 80 -27.65 -1.18 11.73
C ASP A 80 -26.24 -1.79 11.76
N VAL A 81 -26.21 -3.07 12.14
CA VAL A 81 -24.95 -3.84 12.22
C VAL A 81 -24.55 -4.39 10.86
N SER A 82 -25.50 -4.54 9.93
CA SER A 82 -25.27 -5.18 8.63
C SER A 82 -24.32 -4.37 7.74
N LEU A 83 -24.42 -3.04 7.79
CA LEU A 83 -23.58 -2.13 7.03
C LEU A 83 -22.32 -1.67 7.79
N LEU A 84 -22.16 -2.02 9.06
CA LEU A 84 -21.06 -1.56 9.89
C LEU A 84 -19.69 -1.92 9.30
N ALA A 85 -19.53 -3.15 8.84
CA ALA A 85 -18.29 -3.59 8.20
C ALA A 85 -17.97 -2.80 6.92
N TRP A 86 -19.00 -2.30 6.20
CA TRP A 86 -18.82 -1.52 4.99
C TRP A 86 -18.25 -0.13 5.21
N VAL A 87 -18.39 0.45 6.41
CA VAL A 87 -17.77 1.73 6.78
C VAL A 87 -16.26 1.66 6.66
N ILE A 88 -15.64 0.53 7.01
CA ILE A 88 -14.20 0.31 6.88
C ILE A 88 -13.85 -0.29 5.51
N SER A 89 -14.53 -1.39 5.11
CA SER A 89 -14.19 -2.12 3.90
C SER A 89 -14.48 -1.32 2.64
N GLY A 90 -15.59 -0.58 2.57
CA GLY A 90 -15.94 0.29 1.44
C GLY A 90 -14.87 1.38 1.20
N TYR A 91 -14.37 2.00 2.26
CA TYR A 91 -13.25 2.93 2.18
C TYR A 91 -11.98 2.25 1.65
N MET A 92 -11.60 1.07 2.18
CA MET A 92 -10.38 0.39 1.78
C MET A 92 -10.43 -0.12 0.34
N VAL A 93 -11.58 -0.65 -0.11
CA VAL A 93 -11.82 -1.07 -1.49
C VAL A 93 -11.70 0.13 -2.43
N ALA A 94 -12.41 1.21 -2.14
CA ALA A 94 -12.39 2.43 -2.95
C ALA A 94 -10.98 3.05 -3.02
N MET A 95 -10.26 3.09 -1.90
CA MET A 95 -8.88 3.55 -1.83
C MET A 95 -7.97 2.69 -2.73
N THR A 96 -8.06 1.38 -2.63
CA THR A 96 -7.20 0.44 -3.38
C THR A 96 -7.45 0.53 -4.87
N VAL A 97 -8.71 0.59 -5.30
CA VAL A 97 -9.12 0.73 -6.70
C VAL A 97 -8.69 2.08 -7.29
N ALA A 98 -8.76 3.15 -6.50
CA ALA A 98 -8.37 4.49 -6.94
C ALA A 98 -6.84 4.64 -7.16
N VAL A 99 -6.01 3.90 -6.41
CA VAL A 99 -4.55 4.03 -6.44
C VAL A 99 -3.94 3.95 -7.84
N PRO A 100 -4.18 2.92 -8.67
CA PRO A 100 -3.62 2.83 -10.03
C PRO A 100 -4.10 3.96 -10.95
N ILE A 101 -5.37 4.37 -10.79
CA ILE A 101 -5.98 5.46 -11.56
C ILE A 101 -5.22 6.76 -11.28
N TYR A 102 -5.00 7.09 -10.02
CA TYR A 102 -4.22 8.28 -9.64
C TYR A 102 -2.77 8.22 -10.11
N GLY A 103 -2.17 7.02 -10.16
CA GLY A 103 -0.84 6.82 -10.70
C GLY A 103 -0.76 7.28 -12.16
N LYS A 104 -1.62 6.73 -13.02
CA LYS A 104 -1.69 7.09 -14.44
C LYS A 104 -2.12 8.54 -14.67
N LEU A 105 -3.18 8.98 -14.02
CA LEU A 105 -3.64 10.36 -14.14
C LEU A 105 -2.59 11.36 -13.66
N GLY A 106 -1.81 11.01 -12.64
CA GLY A 106 -0.69 11.83 -12.15
C GLY A 106 0.40 11.99 -13.18
N ASP A 107 0.70 10.93 -13.96
CA ASP A 107 1.65 10.97 -15.07
C ASP A 107 1.12 11.79 -16.25
N LEU A 108 -0.19 11.82 -16.47
CA LEU A 108 -0.82 12.54 -17.58
C LEU A 108 -1.13 14.01 -17.28
N TYR A 109 -1.69 14.31 -16.13
CA TYR A 109 -2.18 15.65 -15.77
C TYR A 109 -1.26 16.43 -14.83
N GLY A 110 -0.23 15.77 -14.31
CA GLY A 110 0.72 16.32 -13.35
C GLY A 110 0.33 16.06 -11.89
N ARG A 111 1.33 15.70 -11.10
CA ARG A 111 1.21 15.28 -9.70
C ARG A 111 0.49 16.30 -8.81
N ARG A 112 0.81 17.60 -8.98
CA ARG A 112 0.25 18.68 -8.16
C ARG A 112 -1.27 18.75 -8.24
N LYS A 113 -1.84 18.68 -9.46
CA LYS A 113 -3.30 18.80 -9.65
C LYS A 113 -4.01 17.62 -8.98
N LEU A 114 -3.49 16.41 -9.19
CA LEU A 114 -4.08 15.20 -8.62
C LEU A 114 -3.95 15.15 -7.10
N MET A 115 -2.83 15.61 -6.55
CA MET A 115 -2.65 15.72 -5.10
C MET A 115 -3.67 16.65 -4.46
N LEU A 116 -3.84 17.85 -5.03
CA LEU A 116 -4.80 18.84 -4.53
C LEU A 116 -6.25 18.37 -4.69
N PHE A 117 -6.56 17.66 -5.78
CA PHE A 117 -7.88 17.06 -6.00
C PHE A 117 -8.16 15.96 -4.97
N GLY A 118 -7.23 15.02 -4.77
CA GLY A 118 -7.36 13.94 -3.78
C GLY A 118 -7.55 14.45 -2.36
N MET A 119 -6.74 15.45 -1.95
CA MET A 119 -6.87 16.10 -0.64
C MET A 119 -8.20 16.84 -0.49
N GLY A 120 -8.63 17.56 -1.52
CA GLY A 120 -9.92 18.28 -1.53
C GLY A 120 -11.10 17.30 -1.44
N LEU A 121 -11.08 16.23 -2.24
CA LEU A 121 -12.10 15.19 -2.22
C LEU A 121 -12.16 14.50 -0.85
N PHE A 122 -11.01 14.13 -0.28
CA PHE A 122 -10.92 13.53 1.04
C PHE A 122 -11.52 14.43 2.12
N THR A 123 -11.15 15.70 2.13
CA THR A 123 -11.62 16.68 3.12
C THR A 123 -13.13 16.93 2.99
N LEU A 124 -13.63 17.06 1.75
CA LEU A 124 -15.06 17.23 1.50
C LEU A 124 -15.87 15.98 1.90
N ALA A 125 -15.37 14.79 1.56
CA ALA A 125 -16.01 13.53 1.95
C ALA A 125 -16.02 13.35 3.47
N SER A 126 -14.97 13.78 4.18
CA SER A 126 -14.95 13.82 5.65
C SER A 126 -16.07 14.69 6.24
N LEU A 127 -16.37 15.83 5.60
CA LEU A 127 -17.52 16.65 6.02
C LEU A 127 -18.83 15.84 5.87
N PHE A 128 -19.02 15.17 4.76
CA PHE A 128 -20.21 14.33 4.55
C PHE A 128 -20.29 13.17 5.55
N CYS A 129 -19.17 12.54 5.89
CA CYS A 129 -19.14 11.52 6.95
C CYS A 129 -19.61 12.09 8.30
N GLY A 130 -19.13 13.28 8.68
CA GLY A 130 -19.54 13.95 9.92
C GLY A 130 -21.00 14.39 9.94
N MET A 131 -21.62 14.62 8.77
CA MET A 131 -23.01 15.03 8.61
C MET A 131 -23.98 13.85 8.35
N ALA A 132 -23.48 12.62 8.25
CA ALA A 132 -24.30 11.45 7.93
C ALA A 132 -25.43 11.22 8.96
N GLN A 133 -26.62 10.94 8.47
CA GLN A 133 -27.82 10.68 9.27
C GLN A 133 -28.27 9.21 9.18
N SER A 134 -27.70 8.42 8.25
CA SER A 134 -27.93 6.98 8.13
C SER A 134 -26.62 6.25 7.87
N MET A 135 -26.61 4.91 8.07
CA MET A 135 -25.44 4.08 7.81
C MET A 135 -25.06 4.06 6.34
N GLU A 136 -26.05 4.07 5.43
CA GLU A 136 -25.81 4.10 3.97
C GLU A 136 -25.12 5.42 3.57
N GLN A 137 -25.56 6.56 4.11
CA GLN A 137 -24.92 7.85 3.84
C GLN A 137 -23.48 7.85 4.32
N LEU A 138 -23.23 7.28 5.49
CA LEU A 138 -21.87 7.15 6.02
C LEU A 138 -21.01 6.27 5.12
N VAL A 139 -21.50 5.11 4.71
CA VAL A 139 -20.78 4.19 3.81
C VAL A 139 -20.46 4.87 2.46
N LEU A 140 -21.42 5.56 1.84
CA LEU A 140 -21.20 6.28 0.59
C LEU A 140 -20.15 7.38 0.74
N ALA A 141 -20.24 8.16 1.82
CA ALA A 141 -19.26 9.19 2.11
C ALA A 141 -17.85 8.60 2.37
N ARG A 142 -17.76 7.43 3.02
CA ARG A 142 -16.51 6.68 3.22
C ARG A 142 -15.91 6.19 1.90
N ILE A 143 -16.72 5.72 0.96
CA ILE A 143 -16.26 5.35 -0.40
C ILE A 143 -15.63 6.55 -1.09
N LEU A 144 -16.29 7.71 -1.08
CA LEU A 144 -15.75 8.95 -1.65
C LEU A 144 -14.45 9.39 -0.95
N GLN A 145 -14.40 9.26 0.36
CA GLN A 145 -13.21 9.57 1.17
C GLN A 145 -12.05 8.62 0.83
N GLY A 146 -12.34 7.33 0.63
CA GLY A 146 -11.36 6.33 0.18
C GLY A 146 -10.74 6.67 -1.18
N ILE A 147 -11.55 7.13 -2.15
CA ILE A 147 -11.04 7.60 -3.44
C ILE A 147 -10.03 8.75 -3.23
N GLY A 148 -10.33 9.73 -2.38
CA GLY A 148 -9.40 10.81 -2.07
C GLY A 148 -8.11 10.34 -1.41
N ALA A 149 -8.21 9.42 -0.44
CA ALA A 149 -7.07 8.84 0.29
C ALA A 149 -6.11 8.07 -0.63
N GLY A 150 -6.64 7.27 -1.56
CA GLY A 150 -5.85 6.54 -2.56
C GLY A 150 -4.97 7.48 -3.38
N GLY A 151 -5.53 8.64 -3.77
CA GLY A 151 -4.80 9.70 -4.46
C GLY A 151 -3.67 10.29 -3.62
N MET A 152 -3.94 10.63 -2.36
CA MET A 152 -2.94 11.20 -1.46
C MET A 152 -1.72 10.27 -1.27
N ILE A 153 -1.96 8.99 -1.01
CA ILE A 153 -0.89 8.01 -0.77
C ILE A 153 -0.08 7.76 -2.04
N SER A 154 -0.74 7.43 -3.15
CA SER A 154 -0.07 7.09 -4.41
C SER A 154 0.73 8.26 -4.97
N VAL A 155 0.11 9.44 -5.07
CA VAL A 155 0.74 10.63 -5.64
C VAL A 155 1.88 11.14 -4.77
N SER A 156 1.78 11.06 -3.42
CA SER A 156 2.88 11.45 -2.53
C SER A 156 4.15 10.64 -2.79
N GLN A 157 4.02 9.32 -2.91
CA GLN A 157 5.15 8.44 -3.16
C GLN A 157 5.72 8.62 -4.58
N ALA A 158 4.85 8.89 -5.57
CA ALA A 158 5.26 9.19 -6.93
C ALA A 158 6.04 10.51 -7.02
N ILE A 159 5.59 11.57 -6.31
CA ILE A 159 6.31 12.85 -6.24
C ILE A 159 7.74 12.65 -5.72
N ILE A 160 7.94 11.86 -4.66
CA ILE A 160 9.29 11.55 -4.16
C ILE A 160 10.11 10.82 -5.24
N GLY A 161 9.48 9.90 -5.97
CA GLY A 161 10.11 9.21 -7.11
C GLY A 161 10.56 10.16 -8.22
N ASP A 162 9.84 11.26 -8.43
CA ASP A 162 10.15 12.25 -9.48
C ASP A 162 11.25 13.23 -9.07
N ILE A 163 11.22 13.73 -7.81
CA ILE A 163 12.09 14.85 -7.38
C ILE A 163 13.35 14.42 -6.63
N VAL A 164 13.35 13.19 -6.07
CA VAL A 164 14.45 12.69 -5.23
C VAL A 164 15.29 11.69 -6.01
N PRO A 165 16.64 11.83 -6.00
CA PRO A 165 17.53 10.85 -6.59
C PRO A 165 17.30 9.45 -6.00
N PRO A 166 17.42 8.35 -6.79
CA PRO A 166 17.12 6.99 -6.33
C PRO A 166 17.81 6.58 -5.03
N ARG A 167 19.05 7.02 -4.82
CA ARG A 167 19.83 6.70 -3.59
C ARG A 167 19.23 7.31 -2.32
N GLU A 168 18.58 8.47 -2.43
CA GLU A 168 18.03 9.17 -1.26
C GLU A 168 16.57 8.81 -0.98
N ARG A 169 15.85 8.21 -1.94
CA ARG A 169 14.42 7.88 -1.81
C ARG A 169 14.10 7.04 -0.57
N GLY A 170 14.99 6.08 -0.24
CA GLY A 170 14.82 5.23 0.94
C GLY A 170 14.73 6.01 2.24
N ARG A 171 15.51 7.09 2.40
CA ARG A 171 15.46 7.97 3.57
C ARG A 171 14.10 8.69 3.68
N TYR A 172 13.58 9.19 2.56
CA TYR A 172 12.28 9.90 2.55
C TYR A 172 11.11 8.94 2.79
N GLN A 173 11.20 7.69 2.31
CA GLN A 173 10.21 6.66 2.64
C GLN A 173 10.22 6.31 4.14
N GLY A 174 11.36 6.42 4.82
CA GLY A 174 11.45 6.31 6.27
C GLY A 174 10.60 7.36 7.00
N TYR A 175 10.60 8.61 6.53
CA TYR A 175 9.73 9.66 7.09
C TYR A 175 8.24 9.36 6.89
N PHE A 176 7.86 8.80 5.73
CA PHE A 176 6.48 8.39 5.49
C PHE A 176 6.05 7.25 6.43
N SER A 177 6.92 6.26 6.64
CA SER A 177 6.66 5.18 7.61
C SER A 177 6.51 5.71 9.04
N SER A 178 7.27 6.75 9.41
CA SER A 178 7.14 7.39 10.72
C SER A 178 5.79 8.10 10.88
N MET A 179 5.21 8.68 9.80
CA MET A 179 3.88 9.28 9.86
C MET A 179 2.79 8.24 10.11
N TYR A 180 2.91 7.06 9.48
CA TYR A 180 2.01 5.94 9.78
C TYR A 180 2.12 5.48 11.24
N ALA A 181 3.33 5.39 11.79
CA ALA A 181 3.52 5.00 13.19
C ALA A 181 2.91 6.04 14.15
N VAL A 182 3.13 7.33 13.90
CA VAL A 182 2.51 8.41 14.71
C VAL A 182 0.99 8.34 14.62
N ALA A 183 0.44 8.15 13.42
CA ALA A 183 -1.01 8.03 13.21
C ALA A 183 -1.61 6.80 13.91
N SER A 184 -0.87 5.66 13.95
CA SER A 184 -1.32 4.43 14.62
C SER A 184 -1.46 4.60 16.13
N VAL A 185 -0.67 5.48 16.73
CA VAL A 185 -0.76 5.80 18.17
C VAL A 185 -1.76 6.93 18.42
N ALA A 186 -1.69 8.00 17.63
CA ALA A 186 -2.55 9.17 17.80
C ALA A 186 -4.01 8.86 17.48
N GLY A 187 -4.28 7.99 16.51
CA GLY A 187 -5.63 7.66 16.06
C GLY A 187 -6.53 7.11 17.18
N PRO A 188 -6.17 6.00 17.84
CA PRO A 188 -6.96 5.45 18.93
C PRO A 188 -7.14 6.42 20.10
N VAL A 189 -6.09 7.16 20.47
CA VAL A 189 -6.15 8.14 21.58
C VAL A 189 -7.12 9.28 21.25
N LEU A 190 -6.97 9.90 20.08
CA LEU A 190 -7.85 10.99 19.65
C LEU A 190 -9.28 10.48 19.39
N GLY A 191 -9.41 9.31 18.76
CA GLY A 191 -10.71 8.71 18.44
C GLY A 191 -11.49 8.33 19.69
N GLY A 192 -10.85 7.72 20.68
CA GLY A 192 -11.45 7.41 21.98
C GLY A 192 -11.91 8.68 22.69
N TYR A 193 -11.01 9.66 22.86
CA TYR A 193 -11.34 10.93 23.50
C TYR A 193 -12.51 11.67 22.82
N MET A 194 -12.47 11.78 21.48
CA MET A 194 -13.54 12.45 20.73
C MET A 194 -14.87 11.72 20.83
N THR A 195 -14.85 10.38 20.78
CA THR A 195 -16.06 9.57 20.83
C THR A 195 -16.70 9.62 22.21
N GLU A 196 -15.89 9.62 23.27
CA GLU A 196 -16.37 9.62 24.66
C GLU A 196 -16.87 11.01 25.11
N TYR A 197 -16.09 12.07 24.85
CA TYR A 197 -16.39 13.42 25.41
C TYR A 197 -17.14 14.36 24.46
N LEU A 198 -17.11 14.10 23.14
CA LEU A 198 -17.77 14.97 22.15
C LEU A 198 -18.86 14.21 21.40
N SER A 199 -18.47 13.53 20.32
CA SER A 199 -19.31 12.66 19.48
C SER A 199 -18.41 11.96 18.47
N TRP A 200 -18.76 10.75 18.05
CA TRP A 200 -18.06 10.05 16.96
C TRP A 200 -17.96 10.88 15.66
N ARG A 201 -18.86 11.83 15.43
CA ARG A 201 -18.83 12.73 14.27
C ARG A 201 -17.55 13.57 14.21
N TRP A 202 -17.00 13.95 15.36
CA TRP A 202 -15.76 14.72 15.43
C TRP A 202 -14.54 13.98 14.92
N VAL A 203 -14.59 12.64 14.91
CA VAL A 203 -13.55 11.80 14.30
C VAL A 203 -13.37 12.10 12.80
N PHE A 204 -14.46 12.47 12.13
CA PHE A 204 -14.42 12.89 10.72
C PHE A 204 -14.19 14.41 10.60
N LEU A 205 -14.83 15.21 11.45
CA LEU A 205 -14.73 16.66 11.37
C LEU A 205 -13.32 17.19 11.66
N ILE A 206 -12.51 16.50 12.46
CA ILE A 206 -11.09 16.84 12.70
C ILE A 206 -10.28 16.88 11.40
N ASN A 207 -10.66 16.09 10.40
CA ASN A 207 -10.01 16.08 9.09
C ASN A 207 -10.24 17.39 8.30
N LEU A 208 -11.22 18.22 8.65
CA LEU A 208 -11.47 19.49 7.96
C LEU A 208 -10.34 20.50 8.21
N PRO A 209 -10.04 20.91 9.45
CA PRO A 209 -8.96 21.86 9.69
C PRO A 209 -7.60 21.27 9.27
N LEU A 210 -7.34 19.99 9.53
CA LEU A 210 -6.10 19.33 9.13
C LEU A 210 -5.98 19.23 7.61
N GLY A 211 -7.05 18.83 6.92
CA GLY A 211 -7.09 18.68 5.46
C GLY A 211 -6.98 20.01 4.72
N LEU A 212 -7.68 21.04 5.18
CA LEU A 212 -7.58 22.40 4.63
C LEU A 212 -6.17 22.98 4.82
N GLY A 213 -5.58 22.79 6.02
CA GLY A 213 -4.20 23.19 6.30
C GLY A 213 -3.20 22.48 5.40
N ALA A 214 -3.32 21.15 5.30
CA ALA A 214 -2.48 20.34 4.43
C ALA A 214 -2.66 20.72 2.94
N TRP A 215 -3.88 20.96 2.49
CA TRP A 215 -4.20 21.40 1.12
C TRP A 215 -3.57 22.76 0.81
N TRP A 216 -3.67 23.72 1.74
CA TRP A 216 -3.08 25.04 1.59
C TRP A 216 -1.54 24.96 1.49
N VAL A 217 -0.90 24.18 2.37
CA VAL A 217 0.54 23.92 2.35
C VAL A 217 0.95 23.24 1.03
N ALA A 218 0.22 22.21 0.58
CA ALA A 218 0.46 21.53 -0.68
C ALA A 218 0.29 22.47 -1.88
N ARG A 219 -0.77 23.30 -1.90
CA ARG A 219 -1.01 24.29 -2.96
C ARG A 219 0.15 25.26 -3.13
N ARG A 220 0.78 25.66 -2.02
CA ARG A 220 1.91 26.58 -2.01
C ARG A 220 3.21 25.90 -2.40
N ASN A 221 3.50 24.76 -1.81
CA ASN A 221 4.81 24.11 -1.88
C ASN A 221 5.02 23.24 -3.13
N LEU A 222 3.93 22.77 -3.76
CA LEU A 222 4.00 21.95 -4.97
C LEU A 222 3.96 22.75 -6.28
N ARG A 223 4.06 24.09 -6.24
CA ARG A 223 3.99 24.95 -7.45
C ARG A 223 5.09 24.68 -8.47
N GLY A 224 6.28 24.30 -8.02
CA GLY A 224 7.45 24.05 -8.86
C GLY A 224 7.54 22.64 -9.45
N LEU A 225 6.52 21.79 -9.29
CA LEU A 225 6.53 20.45 -9.89
C LEU A 225 6.32 20.54 -11.41
N PRO A 226 7.03 19.71 -12.20
CA PRO A 226 6.90 19.69 -13.66
C PRO A 226 5.48 19.32 -14.07
N ILE A 227 4.99 20.00 -15.11
CA ILE A 227 3.69 19.71 -15.73
C ILE A 227 3.97 18.95 -17.03
N PRO A 228 3.33 17.80 -17.25
CA PRO A 228 3.46 17.07 -18.51
C PRO A 228 3.00 17.92 -19.70
N GLN A 229 3.78 17.92 -20.78
CA GLN A 229 3.46 18.73 -21.97
C GLN A 229 2.64 17.96 -23.03
N ARG A 230 2.36 16.67 -22.81
CA ARG A 230 1.62 15.82 -23.76
C ARG A 230 0.12 15.99 -23.57
N LYS A 231 -0.64 15.91 -24.68
CA LYS A 231 -2.10 15.81 -24.60
C LYS A 231 -2.45 14.47 -23.94
N PRO A 232 -3.23 14.48 -22.85
CA PRO A 232 -3.60 13.25 -22.16
C PRO A 232 -4.59 12.45 -23.00
N ILE A 233 -4.29 11.18 -23.21
CA ILE A 233 -5.24 10.19 -23.75
C ILE A 233 -5.60 9.27 -22.59
N ILE A 234 -6.88 9.19 -22.26
CA ILE A 234 -7.37 8.37 -21.15
C ILE A 234 -7.99 7.09 -21.71
N ASP A 235 -7.57 5.96 -21.19
CA ASP A 235 -8.24 4.67 -21.43
C ASP A 235 -9.44 4.52 -20.48
N TYR A 236 -10.60 5.04 -20.91
CA TYR A 236 -11.83 4.94 -20.12
C TYR A 236 -12.31 3.51 -19.96
N LEU A 237 -12.19 2.67 -21.01
CA LEU A 237 -12.64 1.28 -20.96
C LEU A 237 -11.74 0.45 -20.04
N GLY A 238 -10.41 0.57 -20.17
CA GLY A 238 -9.48 -0.09 -19.25
C GLY A 238 -9.70 0.36 -17.81
N THR A 239 -9.94 1.67 -17.58
CA THR A 239 -10.25 2.19 -16.26
C THR A 239 -11.53 1.56 -15.67
N LEU A 240 -12.60 1.46 -16.46
CA LEU A 240 -13.88 0.87 -16.03
C LEU A 240 -13.72 -0.63 -15.72
N LEU A 241 -13.06 -1.38 -16.60
CA LEU A 241 -12.80 -2.80 -16.41
C LEU A 241 -11.98 -3.05 -15.15
N MET A 242 -10.94 -2.23 -14.90
CA MET A 242 -10.14 -2.33 -13.69
C MET A 242 -10.98 -2.03 -12.44
N ILE A 243 -11.81 -0.98 -12.45
CA ILE A 243 -12.69 -0.65 -11.32
C ILE A 243 -13.60 -1.83 -11.01
N ILE A 244 -14.31 -2.36 -11.99
CA ILE A 244 -15.24 -3.48 -11.78
C ILE A 244 -14.50 -4.72 -11.31
N GLY A 245 -13.42 -5.10 -12.00
CA GLY A 245 -12.67 -6.33 -11.69
C GLY A 245 -11.99 -6.31 -10.32
N LEU A 246 -11.32 -5.19 -9.96
CA LEU A 246 -10.70 -5.05 -8.64
C LEU A 246 -11.75 -4.92 -7.53
N THR A 247 -12.85 -4.23 -7.76
CA THR A 247 -13.94 -4.12 -6.79
C THR A 247 -14.54 -5.50 -6.53
N ALA A 248 -14.89 -6.26 -7.57
CA ALA A 248 -15.43 -7.61 -7.42
C ALA A 248 -14.44 -8.53 -6.67
N LEU A 249 -13.14 -8.47 -7.01
CA LEU A 249 -12.11 -9.25 -6.33
C LEU A 249 -12.03 -8.90 -4.84
N LEU A 250 -11.91 -7.60 -4.52
CA LEU A 250 -11.76 -7.15 -3.14
C LEU A 250 -13.02 -7.40 -2.31
N LEU A 251 -14.22 -7.27 -2.91
CA LEU A 251 -15.47 -7.61 -2.23
C LEU A 251 -15.56 -9.11 -1.92
N GLY A 252 -15.22 -9.98 -2.90
CA GLY A 252 -15.18 -11.42 -2.67
C GLY A 252 -14.20 -11.78 -1.54
N ILE A 253 -13.00 -11.21 -1.54
CA ILE A 253 -12.00 -11.38 -0.48
C ILE A 253 -12.54 -10.88 0.87
N THR A 254 -13.20 -9.73 0.89
CA THR A 254 -13.74 -9.14 2.14
C THR A 254 -14.87 -9.99 2.72
N GLN A 255 -15.80 -10.49 1.89
CA GLN A 255 -16.87 -11.38 2.34
C GLN A 255 -16.32 -12.66 2.96
N VAL A 256 -15.30 -13.26 2.33
CA VAL A 256 -14.62 -14.43 2.91
C VAL A 256 -13.99 -14.10 4.27
N GLY A 257 -13.31 -12.95 4.36
CA GLY A 257 -12.72 -12.47 5.62
C GLY A 257 -13.76 -12.21 6.73
N GLN A 258 -15.01 -11.95 6.36
CA GLN A 258 -16.15 -11.78 7.26
C GLN A 258 -16.86 -13.11 7.62
N GLY A 259 -16.33 -14.24 7.16
CA GLY A 259 -16.85 -15.57 7.51
C GLY A 259 -17.85 -16.17 6.50
N HIS A 260 -18.10 -15.51 5.35
CA HIS A 260 -18.90 -16.12 4.31
C HIS A 260 -18.18 -17.31 3.68
N SER A 261 -18.93 -18.36 3.39
CA SER A 261 -18.36 -19.57 2.78
C SER A 261 -17.78 -19.28 1.39
N TRP A 262 -16.58 -19.80 1.11
CA TRP A 262 -15.97 -19.80 -0.23
C TRP A 262 -16.86 -20.39 -1.33
N ARG A 263 -17.79 -21.28 -0.94
CA ARG A 263 -18.73 -21.97 -1.84
C ARG A 263 -20.07 -21.26 -1.98
N SER A 264 -20.29 -20.14 -1.31
CA SER A 264 -21.53 -19.37 -1.47
C SER A 264 -21.64 -18.85 -2.90
N GLY A 265 -22.85 -18.86 -3.47
CA GLY A 265 -23.09 -18.38 -4.83
C GLY A 265 -22.67 -16.93 -5.03
N GLU A 266 -22.81 -16.09 -4.00
CA GLU A 266 -22.39 -14.68 -4.03
C GLU A 266 -20.87 -14.54 -4.14
N VAL A 267 -20.10 -15.23 -3.30
CA VAL A 267 -18.63 -15.19 -3.31
C VAL A 267 -18.08 -15.78 -4.61
N LEU A 268 -18.61 -16.91 -5.06
CA LEU A 268 -18.22 -17.50 -6.36
C LEU A 268 -18.57 -16.58 -7.52
N GLY A 269 -19.73 -15.92 -7.50
CA GLY A 269 -20.15 -14.94 -8.50
C GLY A 269 -19.19 -13.74 -8.56
N LEU A 270 -18.77 -13.20 -7.40
CA LEU A 270 -17.80 -12.11 -7.32
C LEU A 270 -16.43 -12.54 -7.86
N PHE A 271 -15.91 -13.71 -7.50
CA PHE A 271 -14.64 -14.19 -8.03
C PHE A 271 -14.71 -14.51 -9.52
N ALA A 272 -15.81 -15.12 -10.01
CA ALA A 272 -16.00 -15.35 -11.44
C ALA A 272 -16.06 -14.03 -12.22
N CYS A 273 -16.81 -13.05 -11.72
CA CYS A 273 -16.84 -11.69 -12.29
C CYS A 273 -15.44 -11.07 -12.30
N ALA A 274 -14.71 -11.14 -11.19
CA ALA A 274 -13.35 -10.60 -11.10
C ALA A 274 -12.42 -11.25 -12.12
N VAL A 275 -12.40 -12.59 -12.22
CA VAL A 275 -11.55 -13.32 -13.16
C VAL A 275 -11.87 -12.95 -14.61
N VAL A 276 -13.14 -12.96 -15.00
CA VAL A 276 -13.57 -12.65 -16.35
C VAL A 276 -13.24 -11.20 -16.71
N VAL A 277 -13.62 -10.25 -15.85
CA VAL A 277 -13.42 -8.82 -16.13
C VAL A 277 -11.93 -8.45 -16.13
N LEU A 278 -11.13 -8.99 -15.20
CA LEU A 278 -9.68 -8.75 -15.19
C LEU A 278 -8.97 -9.44 -16.37
N ALA A 279 -9.44 -10.60 -16.85
CA ALA A 279 -8.93 -11.21 -18.08
C ALA A 279 -9.22 -10.32 -19.30
N VAL A 280 -10.43 -9.80 -19.41
CA VAL A 280 -10.82 -8.84 -20.47
C VAL A 280 -10.01 -7.55 -20.33
N PHE A 281 -9.78 -7.05 -19.12
CA PHE A 281 -8.92 -5.90 -18.85
C PHE A 281 -7.50 -6.14 -19.37
N VAL A 282 -6.86 -7.25 -19.03
CA VAL A 282 -5.49 -7.58 -19.50
C VAL A 282 -5.45 -7.72 -21.03
N TRP A 283 -6.47 -8.31 -21.62
CA TRP A 283 -6.58 -8.41 -23.09
C TRP A 283 -6.71 -7.03 -23.75
N HIS A 284 -7.53 -6.13 -23.17
CA HIS A 284 -7.69 -4.75 -23.64
C HIS A 284 -6.39 -3.95 -23.49
N GLU A 285 -5.73 -4.00 -22.32
CA GLU A 285 -4.49 -3.28 -22.02
C GLU A 285 -3.33 -3.62 -22.99
N ARG A 286 -3.30 -4.86 -23.49
CA ARG A 286 -2.30 -5.27 -24.51
C ARG A 286 -2.51 -4.59 -25.86
N ARG A 287 -3.67 -4.00 -26.11
CA ARG A 287 -4.05 -3.38 -27.39
C ARG A 287 -4.29 -1.87 -27.27
N ALA A 288 -4.42 -1.36 -26.07
CA ALA A 288 -4.67 0.06 -25.80
C ALA A 288 -3.45 0.90 -26.25
N ARG A 289 -3.73 2.07 -26.86
CA ARG A 289 -2.68 3.02 -27.28
C ARG A 289 -1.94 3.64 -26.09
N GLU A 290 -2.67 3.97 -25.04
CA GLU A 290 -2.16 4.54 -23.78
C GLU A 290 -2.71 3.72 -22.60
N PRO A 291 -2.16 2.52 -22.35
CA PRO A 291 -2.67 1.61 -21.34
C PRO A 291 -2.60 2.23 -19.94
N LEU A 292 -3.57 1.88 -19.07
CA LEU A 292 -3.60 2.28 -17.66
C LEU A 292 -2.47 1.59 -16.89
N LEU A 293 -2.28 0.28 -17.13
CA LEU A 293 -1.21 -0.54 -16.59
C LEU A 293 -0.37 -1.13 -17.74
N PRO A 294 0.71 -0.47 -18.17
CA PRO A 294 1.52 -0.95 -19.28
C PRO A 294 2.07 -2.35 -19.03
N MET A 295 1.70 -3.33 -19.87
CA MET A 295 2.08 -4.73 -19.69
C MET A 295 3.60 -4.97 -19.74
N HIS A 296 4.38 -4.08 -20.37
CA HIS A 296 5.85 -4.16 -20.35
C HIS A 296 6.45 -4.04 -18.94
N LEU A 297 5.75 -3.39 -18.00
CA LEU A 297 6.20 -3.30 -16.61
C LEU A 297 6.18 -4.67 -15.92
N PHE A 298 5.21 -5.53 -16.26
CA PHE A 298 5.13 -6.90 -15.74
C PHE A 298 6.17 -7.83 -16.36
N ALA A 299 6.68 -7.51 -17.55
CA ALA A 299 7.81 -8.22 -18.16
C ALA A 299 9.15 -7.88 -17.48
N ASN A 300 9.22 -6.78 -16.74
CA ASN A 300 10.41 -6.42 -15.99
C ASN A 300 10.54 -7.30 -14.73
N ARG A 301 11.44 -8.29 -14.80
CA ARG A 301 11.67 -9.26 -13.72
C ARG A 301 11.93 -8.61 -12.36
N ASN A 302 12.64 -7.49 -12.33
CA ASN A 302 12.98 -6.83 -11.07
C ASN A 302 11.77 -6.13 -10.44
N ALA A 303 10.95 -5.43 -11.25
CA ALA A 303 9.72 -4.81 -10.79
C ALA A 303 8.72 -5.87 -10.27
N LEU A 304 8.54 -6.96 -11.04
CA LEU A 304 7.66 -8.07 -10.66
C LEU A 304 8.07 -8.69 -9.32
N LEU A 305 9.36 -8.97 -9.12
CA LEU A 305 9.86 -9.55 -7.87
C LEU A 305 9.74 -8.58 -6.68
N CYS A 306 9.89 -7.26 -6.90
CA CYS A 306 9.59 -6.26 -5.89
C CYS A 306 8.10 -6.26 -5.52
N TRP A 307 7.19 -6.39 -6.49
CA TRP A 307 5.75 -6.48 -6.23
C TRP A 307 5.37 -7.77 -5.51
N CYS A 308 5.94 -8.90 -5.89
CA CYS A 308 5.75 -10.16 -5.16
C CYS A 308 6.23 -10.03 -3.71
N THR A 309 7.42 -9.47 -3.49
CA THR A 309 7.96 -9.27 -2.14
C THR A 309 7.02 -8.41 -1.30
N ILE A 310 6.54 -7.28 -1.85
CA ILE A 310 5.66 -6.36 -1.11
C ILE A 310 4.28 -6.97 -0.84
N PHE A 311 3.78 -7.81 -1.76
CA PHE A 311 2.55 -8.57 -1.58
C PHE A 311 2.65 -9.51 -0.37
N PHE A 312 3.69 -10.36 -0.32
CA PHE A 312 3.86 -11.30 0.78
C PHE A 312 4.21 -10.60 2.09
N THR A 313 4.97 -9.52 2.06
CA THR A 313 5.24 -8.70 3.26
C THR A 313 3.95 -8.11 3.83
N SER A 314 3.08 -7.58 2.96
CA SER A 314 1.81 -7.00 3.37
C SER A 314 0.81 -8.07 3.83
N PHE A 315 0.81 -9.23 3.17
CA PHE A 315 0.07 -10.41 3.63
C PHE A 315 0.36 -10.70 5.10
N GLN A 316 1.64 -10.77 5.49
CA GLN A 316 2.03 -11.04 6.87
C GLN A 316 1.69 -9.88 7.81
N ALA A 317 2.10 -8.66 7.45
CA ALA A 317 1.96 -7.51 8.34
C ALA A 317 0.50 -7.21 8.71
N ILE A 318 -0.40 -7.24 7.70
CA ILE A 318 -1.82 -6.93 7.94
C ILE A 318 -2.54 -8.09 8.64
N SER A 319 -2.24 -9.35 8.28
CA SER A 319 -2.80 -10.52 8.98
C SER A 319 -2.43 -10.52 10.46
N LEU A 320 -1.17 -10.21 10.80
CA LEU A 320 -0.72 -10.13 12.20
C LEU A 320 -1.40 -9.01 12.97
N ILE A 321 -1.64 -7.84 12.34
CA ILE A 321 -2.38 -6.73 12.98
C ILE A 321 -3.79 -7.17 13.39
N VAL A 322 -4.46 -8.02 12.58
CA VAL A 322 -5.82 -8.47 12.85
C VAL A 322 -5.83 -9.68 13.82
N LEU A 323 -4.95 -10.65 13.61
CA LEU A 323 -5.00 -11.92 14.34
C LEU A 323 -4.32 -11.90 15.71
N MET A 324 -3.33 -11.03 15.91
CA MET A 324 -2.61 -10.99 17.20
C MET A 324 -3.47 -10.47 18.36
N PRO A 325 -4.24 -9.38 18.22
CA PRO A 325 -5.17 -9.00 19.27
C PRO A 325 -6.17 -10.10 19.61
N LEU A 326 -6.70 -10.80 18.59
CA LEU A 326 -7.61 -11.91 18.78
C LEU A 326 -6.95 -13.06 19.55
N ARG A 327 -5.70 -13.41 19.23
CA ARG A 327 -4.92 -14.40 19.98
C ARG A 327 -4.74 -13.97 21.44
N PHE A 328 -4.35 -12.73 21.71
CA PHE A 328 -4.13 -12.24 23.08
C PHE A 328 -5.44 -12.27 23.87
N GLN A 329 -6.53 -11.79 23.30
CA GLN A 329 -7.83 -11.78 23.99
C GLN A 329 -8.34 -13.21 24.26
N SER A 330 -8.30 -14.10 23.27
CA SER A 330 -8.86 -15.44 23.38
C SER A 330 -7.99 -16.41 24.21
N VAL A 331 -6.67 -16.31 24.13
CA VAL A 331 -5.76 -17.25 24.84
C VAL A 331 -5.43 -16.76 26.25
N THR A 332 -5.13 -15.46 26.43
CA THR A 332 -4.72 -14.94 27.74
C THR A 332 -5.87 -14.29 28.52
N GLY A 333 -7.04 -14.09 27.89
CA GLY A 333 -8.14 -13.35 28.51
C GLY A 333 -7.88 -11.85 28.65
N ALA A 334 -6.89 -11.31 27.91
CA ALA A 334 -6.56 -9.89 27.95
C ALA A 334 -7.75 -9.04 27.46
N GLY A 335 -8.00 -7.93 28.12
CA GLY A 335 -8.99 -6.95 27.65
C GLY A 335 -8.61 -6.37 26.28
N ALA A 336 -9.58 -5.85 25.54
CA ALA A 336 -9.37 -5.28 24.22
C ALA A 336 -8.30 -4.16 24.21
N ASP A 337 -8.29 -3.31 25.25
CA ASP A 337 -7.31 -2.23 25.40
C ASP A 337 -5.89 -2.75 25.58
N SER A 338 -5.73 -3.78 26.42
CA SER A 338 -4.45 -4.45 26.65
C SER A 338 -3.97 -5.12 25.37
N ALA A 339 -4.85 -5.83 24.64
CA ALA A 339 -4.51 -6.49 23.39
C ALA A 339 -4.07 -5.49 22.30
N ALA A 340 -4.69 -4.31 22.24
CA ALA A 340 -4.27 -3.24 21.35
C ALA A 340 -2.87 -2.70 21.68
N LEU A 341 -2.53 -2.55 22.96
CA LEU A 341 -1.19 -2.13 23.38
C LEU A 341 -0.10 -3.13 22.98
N HIS A 342 -0.42 -4.42 22.90
CA HIS A 342 0.51 -5.45 22.44
C HIS A 342 0.89 -5.30 20.95
N LEU A 343 0.15 -4.51 20.14
CA LEU A 343 0.52 -4.18 18.75
C LEU A 343 1.56 -3.05 18.65
N LEU A 344 1.79 -2.27 19.71
CA LEU A 344 2.73 -1.14 19.67
C LEU A 344 4.14 -1.56 19.22
N PRO A 345 4.73 -2.68 19.65
CA PRO A 345 6.05 -3.11 19.19
C PRO A 345 6.10 -3.31 17.66
N LEU A 346 5.05 -3.90 17.07
CA LEU A 346 4.93 -4.06 15.61
C LEU A 346 4.92 -2.70 14.90
N ALA A 347 4.10 -1.77 15.38
CA ALA A 347 3.98 -0.43 14.83
C ALA A 347 5.30 0.37 14.94
N MET A 348 6.02 0.25 16.06
CA MET A 348 7.32 0.90 16.27
C MET A 348 8.44 0.25 15.45
N GLY A 349 8.37 -1.04 15.20
CA GLY A 349 9.34 -1.76 14.38
C GLY A 349 9.39 -1.26 12.93
N LEU A 350 8.26 -0.87 12.38
CA LEU A 350 8.14 -0.43 10.98
C LEU A 350 9.01 0.81 10.66
N PRO A 351 8.92 1.94 11.38
CA PRO A 351 9.80 3.08 11.13
C PRO A 351 11.28 2.79 11.45
N ILE A 352 11.57 1.95 12.45
CA ILE A 352 12.92 1.53 12.78
C ILE A 352 13.54 0.78 11.60
N GLY A 353 12.85 -0.24 11.08
CA GLY A 353 13.29 -1.01 9.92
C GLY A 353 13.46 -0.14 8.67
N ALA A 354 12.49 0.75 8.41
CA ALA A 354 12.52 1.67 7.28
C ALA A 354 13.71 2.65 7.35
N PHE A 355 14.00 3.18 8.54
CA PHE A 355 15.14 4.09 8.75
C PHE A 355 16.48 3.39 8.49
N PHE A 356 16.72 2.23 9.09
CA PHE A 356 17.97 1.49 8.90
C PHE A 356 18.13 1.02 7.46
N ALA A 357 17.09 0.45 6.86
CA ALA A 357 17.13 0.00 5.47
C ALA A 357 17.31 1.17 4.49
N GLY A 358 16.59 2.26 4.68
CA GLY A 358 16.72 3.47 3.86
C GLY A 358 18.12 4.07 3.91
N ARG A 359 18.69 4.21 5.14
CA ARG A 359 20.06 4.71 5.32
C ARG A 359 21.10 3.79 4.67
N ARG A 360 20.99 2.50 4.88
CA ARG A 360 21.92 1.52 4.31
C ARG A 360 21.84 1.48 2.78
N THR A 361 20.62 1.55 2.23
CA THR A 361 20.40 1.65 0.78
C THR A 361 21.00 2.91 0.19
N SER A 362 20.88 4.05 0.88
CA SER A 362 21.49 5.32 0.46
C SER A 362 23.02 5.26 0.42
N ILE A 363 23.65 4.65 1.44
CA ILE A 363 25.10 4.53 1.54
C ILE A 363 25.64 3.53 0.51
N THR A 364 25.05 2.33 0.42
CA THR A 364 25.57 1.23 -0.39
C THR A 364 25.16 1.31 -1.86
N GLY A 365 24.09 2.05 -2.18
CA GLY A 365 23.47 2.07 -3.50
C GLY A 365 22.80 0.74 -3.88
N ARG A 366 22.58 -0.18 -2.93
CA ARG A 366 21.99 -1.51 -3.15
C ARG A 366 20.76 -1.68 -2.28
N TYR A 367 19.64 -2.07 -2.87
CA TYR A 367 18.37 -2.30 -2.16
C TYR A 367 18.11 -3.79 -1.87
N LYS A 368 18.61 -4.71 -2.71
CA LYS A 368 18.41 -6.15 -2.55
C LYS A 368 18.83 -6.69 -1.18
N PRO A 369 20.02 -6.35 -0.62
CA PRO A 369 20.42 -6.87 0.69
C PRO A 369 19.44 -6.54 1.82
N GLN A 370 18.83 -5.34 1.77
CA GLN A 370 17.85 -4.90 2.79
C GLN A 370 16.52 -5.65 2.63
N ILE A 371 16.05 -5.85 1.38
CA ILE A 371 14.86 -6.66 1.10
C ILE A 371 15.10 -8.09 1.59
N LEU A 372 16.26 -8.67 1.26
CA LEU A 372 16.60 -10.04 1.62
C LEU A 372 16.71 -10.23 3.14
N SER A 373 17.39 -9.30 3.84
CA SER A 373 17.49 -9.38 5.32
C SER A 373 16.12 -9.22 5.99
N GLY A 374 15.26 -8.33 5.50
CA GLY A 374 13.88 -8.24 5.95
C GLY A 374 13.09 -9.52 5.67
N ALA A 375 13.15 -10.05 4.45
CA ALA A 375 12.44 -11.27 4.06
C ALA A 375 12.91 -12.50 4.84
N LEU A 376 14.18 -12.57 5.25
CA LEU A 376 14.71 -13.62 6.12
C LEU A 376 14.23 -13.46 7.56
N LEU A 377 14.15 -12.21 8.04
CA LEU A 377 13.74 -11.92 9.42
C LEU A 377 12.25 -12.26 9.67
N MET A 378 11.39 -12.14 8.65
CA MET A 378 9.95 -12.34 8.77
C MET A 378 9.58 -13.75 9.25
N PRO A 379 9.98 -14.86 8.57
CA PRO A 379 9.63 -16.19 9.02
C PRO A 379 10.23 -16.51 10.41
N ILE A 380 11.44 -16.02 10.72
CA ILE A 380 12.08 -16.20 12.02
C ILE A 380 11.23 -15.55 13.13
N ALA A 381 10.76 -14.33 12.89
CA ALA A 381 9.94 -13.60 13.85
C ALA A 381 8.57 -14.26 14.06
N ILE A 382 7.91 -14.72 12.98
CA ILE A 382 6.61 -15.42 13.05
C ILE A 382 6.77 -16.75 13.78
N LEU A 383 7.80 -17.55 13.46
CA LEU A 383 8.07 -18.82 14.18
C LEU A 383 8.39 -18.58 15.65
N GLY A 384 9.20 -17.58 15.96
CA GLY A 384 9.47 -17.19 17.34
C GLY A 384 8.20 -16.85 18.11
N MET A 385 7.24 -16.20 17.46
CA MET A 385 5.93 -15.90 18.04
C MET A 385 5.08 -17.17 18.23
N ALA A 386 5.19 -18.15 17.33
CA ALA A 386 4.49 -19.43 17.44
C ALA A 386 4.95 -20.27 18.65
N PHE A 387 6.23 -20.15 19.01
CA PHE A 387 6.83 -20.86 20.14
C PHE A 387 6.88 -20.03 21.44
N SER A 388 6.54 -18.73 21.39
CA SER A 388 6.54 -17.88 22.57
C SER A 388 5.42 -18.30 23.56
N PRO A 389 5.72 -18.37 24.87
CA PRO A 389 4.70 -18.58 25.88
C PRO A 389 3.63 -17.48 25.79
N PRO A 390 2.34 -17.81 25.84
CA PRO A 390 1.25 -16.83 25.69
C PRO A 390 1.26 -15.78 26.80
N GLU A 391 1.74 -16.13 27.99
CA GLU A 391 1.82 -15.25 29.16
C GLU A 391 3.01 -14.27 29.09
N SER A 392 4.02 -14.55 28.24
CA SER A 392 5.20 -13.70 28.12
C SER A 392 4.99 -12.56 27.12
N THR A 393 4.41 -11.46 27.61
CA THR A 393 4.20 -10.22 26.86
C THR A 393 5.51 -9.68 26.25
N LEU A 394 6.61 -9.80 26.97
CA LEU A 394 7.91 -9.29 26.53
C LEU A 394 8.46 -10.09 25.34
N VAL A 395 8.39 -11.42 25.39
CA VAL A 395 8.87 -12.30 24.30
C VAL A 395 8.01 -12.12 23.06
N SER A 396 6.70 -12.14 23.22
CA SER A 396 5.75 -11.88 22.12
C SER A 396 5.95 -10.49 21.52
N GLY A 397 6.13 -9.45 22.35
CA GLY A 397 6.42 -8.08 21.95
C GLY A 397 7.73 -7.96 21.16
N LEU A 398 8.79 -8.68 21.56
CA LEU A 398 10.07 -8.70 20.84
C LEU A 398 9.89 -9.28 19.41
N PHE A 399 9.20 -10.40 19.27
CA PHE A 399 8.96 -10.99 17.95
C PHE A 399 8.03 -10.12 17.08
N MET A 400 7.05 -9.45 17.68
CA MET A 400 6.21 -8.46 16.95
C MET A 400 7.04 -7.26 16.49
N LEU A 401 7.98 -6.77 17.32
CA LEU A 401 8.93 -5.73 16.94
C LEU A 401 9.77 -6.18 15.73
N LEU A 402 10.26 -7.42 15.74
CA LEU A 402 11.03 -7.99 14.62
C LEU A 402 10.20 -8.11 13.35
N CYS A 403 8.92 -8.50 13.44
CA CYS A 403 7.98 -8.47 12.29
C CYS A 403 7.82 -7.05 11.75
N GLY A 404 7.69 -6.05 12.63
CA GLY A 404 7.63 -4.65 12.26
C GLY A 404 8.91 -4.17 11.56
N ILE A 405 10.08 -4.48 12.11
CA ILE A 405 11.38 -4.17 11.50
C ILE A 405 11.51 -4.83 10.12
N SER A 406 11.13 -6.10 10.01
CA SER A 406 11.12 -6.84 8.74
C SER A 406 10.28 -6.13 7.68
N SER A 407 9.04 -5.77 8.00
CA SER A 407 8.13 -5.04 7.11
C SER A 407 8.69 -3.66 6.75
N GLY A 408 9.23 -2.94 7.74
CA GLY A 408 9.89 -1.66 7.57
C GLY A 408 11.10 -1.70 6.64
N MET A 409 11.86 -2.80 6.66
CA MET A 409 12.96 -2.99 5.73
C MET A 409 12.49 -3.25 4.30
N GLN A 410 11.40 -3.97 4.11
CA GLN A 410 10.93 -4.43 2.81
C GLN A 410 10.07 -3.39 2.08
N PHE A 411 9.10 -2.72 2.74
CA PHE A 411 8.18 -1.79 2.08
C PHE A 411 8.88 -0.65 1.33
N PRO A 412 9.73 0.19 1.97
CA PRO A 412 10.37 1.30 1.28
C PRO A 412 11.41 0.84 0.26
N THR A 413 12.14 -0.23 0.54
CA THR A 413 13.20 -0.71 -0.35
C THR A 413 12.66 -1.39 -1.61
N SER A 414 11.56 -2.14 -1.51
CA SER A 414 10.87 -2.71 -2.67
C SER A 414 10.27 -1.61 -3.56
N LEU A 415 9.69 -0.55 -2.97
CA LEU A 415 9.21 0.60 -3.73
C LEU A 415 10.36 1.30 -4.47
N VAL A 416 11.49 1.55 -3.79
CA VAL A 416 12.68 2.13 -4.42
C VAL A 416 13.22 1.22 -5.52
N GLY A 417 13.25 -0.10 -5.31
CA GLY A 417 13.64 -1.10 -6.30
C GLY A 417 12.75 -1.07 -7.54
N THR A 418 11.43 -0.98 -7.36
CA THR A 418 10.47 -0.83 -8.46
C THR A 418 10.71 0.46 -9.23
N GLN A 419 10.78 1.61 -8.55
CA GLN A 419 11.02 2.91 -9.18
C GLN A 419 12.37 2.99 -9.91
N ASN A 420 13.39 2.24 -9.45
CA ASN A 420 14.70 2.17 -10.10
C ASN A 420 14.69 1.29 -11.37
N SER A 421 13.70 0.41 -11.51
CA SER A 421 13.60 -0.57 -12.59
C SER A 421 12.84 -0.08 -13.82
N VAL A 422 12.16 1.06 -13.68
CA VAL A 422 11.29 1.63 -14.72
C VAL A 422 11.82 2.94 -15.26
N GLU A 423 11.29 3.38 -16.39
CA GLU A 423 11.58 4.70 -16.94
C GLU A 423 10.91 5.81 -16.12
N GLN A 424 11.45 7.04 -16.21
CA GLN A 424 10.92 8.20 -15.48
C GLN A 424 9.43 8.44 -15.77
N ARG A 425 8.99 8.21 -17.02
CA ARG A 425 7.59 8.39 -17.43
C ARG A 425 6.62 7.40 -16.77
N ASP A 426 7.11 6.24 -16.31
CA ASP A 426 6.29 5.16 -15.76
C ASP A 426 6.37 5.08 -14.22
N ILE A 427 7.09 6.02 -13.57
CA ILE A 427 7.28 6.01 -12.10
C ILE A 427 5.94 6.06 -11.36
N GLY A 428 4.98 6.84 -11.85
CA GLY A 428 3.66 6.92 -11.21
C GLY A 428 2.89 5.61 -11.26
N VAL A 429 2.80 5.03 -12.44
CA VAL A 429 2.13 3.73 -12.63
C VAL A 429 2.84 2.64 -11.84
N ALA A 430 4.18 2.58 -11.89
CA ALA A 430 4.94 1.59 -11.14
C ALA A 430 4.79 1.74 -9.61
N THR A 431 4.75 2.98 -9.11
CA THR A 431 4.51 3.30 -7.70
C THR A 431 3.10 2.89 -7.27
N SER A 432 2.09 3.21 -8.08
CA SER A 432 0.71 2.86 -7.79
C SER A 432 0.47 1.35 -7.87
N THR A 433 1.09 0.65 -8.82
CA THR A 433 1.09 -0.82 -8.88
C THR A 433 1.71 -1.43 -7.63
N THR A 434 2.80 -0.86 -7.10
CA THR A 434 3.41 -1.29 -5.84
C THR A 434 2.41 -1.18 -4.67
N ASN A 435 1.67 -0.07 -4.59
CA ASN A 435 0.64 0.11 -3.56
C ASN A 435 -0.56 -0.82 -3.77
N LEU A 436 -0.95 -1.09 -5.02
CA LEU A 436 -1.98 -2.08 -5.34
C LEU A 436 -1.59 -3.47 -4.82
N PHE A 437 -0.39 -3.95 -5.12
CA PHE A 437 0.10 -5.25 -4.63
C PHE A 437 0.20 -5.27 -3.11
N ARG A 438 0.56 -4.17 -2.47
CA ARG A 438 0.54 -4.03 -1.01
C ARG A 438 -0.87 -4.19 -0.45
N SER A 439 -1.86 -3.49 -1.02
CA SER A 439 -3.26 -3.58 -0.56
C SER A 439 -3.85 -4.96 -0.81
N LEU A 440 -3.62 -5.54 -1.99
CA LEU A 440 -4.07 -6.91 -2.32
C LEU A 440 -3.43 -7.94 -1.37
N GLY A 441 -2.12 -7.83 -1.12
CA GLY A 441 -1.44 -8.73 -0.19
C GLY A 441 -2.07 -8.71 1.19
N GLY A 442 -2.34 -7.50 1.72
CA GLY A 442 -3.01 -7.35 3.01
C GLY A 442 -4.41 -7.92 3.05
N ALA A 443 -5.24 -7.61 2.05
CA ALA A 443 -6.62 -8.10 1.96
C ALA A 443 -6.68 -9.63 1.85
N VAL A 444 -5.88 -10.22 0.95
CA VAL A 444 -5.77 -11.67 0.78
C VAL A 444 -5.24 -12.33 2.05
N GLY A 445 -4.26 -11.70 2.70
CA GLY A 445 -3.67 -12.20 3.92
C GLY A 445 -4.69 -12.33 5.05
N VAL A 446 -5.43 -11.26 5.32
CA VAL A 446 -6.48 -11.30 6.36
C VAL A 446 -7.55 -12.34 6.02
N ALA A 447 -8.06 -12.35 4.79
CA ALA A 447 -9.13 -13.27 4.39
C ALA A 447 -8.70 -14.74 4.49
N LEU A 448 -7.52 -15.10 3.94
CA LEU A 448 -7.03 -16.47 3.98
C LEU A 448 -6.71 -16.93 5.41
N MET A 449 -6.08 -16.09 6.20
CA MET A 449 -5.70 -16.45 7.57
C MET A 449 -6.93 -16.51 8.49
N SER A 450 -7.93 -15.64 8.31
CA SER A 450 -9.21 -15.73 9.03
C SER A 450 -10.01 -16.96 8.62
N ALA A 451 -10.09 -17.26 7.32
CA ALA A 451 -10.75 -18.48 6.84
C ALA A 451 -10.07 -19.75 7.34
N LEU A 452 -8.72 -19.77 7.39
CA LEU A 452 -7.96 -20.88 7.94
C LEU A 452 -8.21 -21.03 9.44
N LEU A 453 -8.26 -19.92 10.19
CA LEU A 453 -8.61 -19.95 11.61
C LEU A 453 -9.98 -20.60 11.83
N LEU A 454 -10.99 -20.16 11.08
CA LEU A 454 -12.33 -20.74 11.16
C LEU A 454 -12.36 -22.23 10.77
N ALA A 455 -11.63 -22.62 9.72
CA ALA A 455 -11.54 -24.02 9.30
C ALA A 455 -10.88 -24.91 10.37
N LEU A 456 -9.81 -24.44 11.00
CA LEU A 456 -9.14 -25.17 12.07
C LEU A 456 -10.00 -25.29 13.34
N LEU A 457 -10.95 -24.38 13.51
CA LEU A 457 -11.88 -24.41 14.64
C LEU A 457 -13.12 -25.31 14.39
N GLN A 458 -13.45 -25.61 13.12
CA GLN A 458 -14.66 -26.41 12.79
C GLN A 458 -14.66 -27.81 13.42
N ASP A 459 -13.49 -28.42 13.58
CA ASP A 459 -13.30 -29.73 14.17
C ASP A 459 -13.09 -29.69 15.70
N SER A 460 -13.17 -28.51 16.30
CA SER A 460 -12.86 -28.27 17.70
C SER A 460 -14.10 -28.40 18.60
N SER A 461 -13.89 -28.76 19.86
CA SER A 461 -14.92 -28.75 20.92
C SER A 461 -15.57 -27.37 21.08
N PHE A 462 -14.86 -26.30 20.62
CA PHE A 462 -15.35 -24.94 20.65
C PHE A 462 -16.63 -24.72 19.82
N VAL A 463 -16.74 -25.32 18.63
CA VAL A 463 -17.92 -25.15 17.76
C VAL A 463 -19.14 -25.82 18.37
N HIS A 464 -18.98 -26.97 19.03
CA HIS A 464 -20.09 -27.66 19.69
C HIS A 464 -20.65 -26.85 20.87
N LEU A 465 -19.81 -26.13 21.60
CA LEU A 465 -20.21 -25.25 22.70
C LEU A 465 -20.73 -23.90 22.22
N ALA A 466 -20.09 -23.30 21.21
CA ALA A 466 -20.51 -22.04 20.63
C ALA A 466 -21.83 -22.15 19.86
N SER A 467 -22.09 -23.25 19.16
CA SER A 467 -23.34 -23.45 18.41
C SER A 467 -24.56 -23.55 19.32
N SER A 468 -24.40 -24.07 20.54
CA SER A 468 -25.49 -24.12 21.53
C SER A 468 -25.82 -22.74 22.14
N SER A 469 -24.83 -21.83 22.24
CA SER A 469 -25.02 -20.47 22.78
C SER A 469 -25.31 -19.41 21.70
N LEU A 470 -24.85 -19.62 20.44
CA LEU A 470 -25.06 -18.68 19.34
C LEU A 470 -26.44 -18.78 18.66
N MET A 471 -27.17 -19.89 18.84
CA MET A 471 -28.55 -19.99 18.35
C MET A 471 -29.52 -19.05 19.08
N SER A 472 -29.13 -18.44 20.21
CA SER A 472 -30.01 -17.60 21.01
C SER A 472 -29.92 -16.10 20.76
N GLU A 473 -28.82 -15.58 20.18
CA GLU A 473 -28.69 -14.12 19.99
C GLU A 473 -27.87 -13.82 18.72
N GLY A 474 -28.51 -13.16 17.74
CA GLY A 474 -27.94 -12.75 16.45
C GLY A 474 -26.86 -11.67 16.52
N HIS A 475 -25.78 -11.85 17.26
CA HIS A 475 -24.68 -10.92 17.38
C HIS A 475 -23.45 -11.40 16.59
N SER A 476 -23.15 -10.74 15.49
CA SER A 476 -22.02 -10.97 14.57
C SER A 476 -20.73 -10.25 14.95
N GLY A 477 -20.43 -10.09 16.24
CA GLY A 477 -19.25 -9.34 16.67
C GLY A 477 -17.97 -10.17 16.83
N ASN A 478 -17.85 -10.96 17.86
CA ASN A 478 -16.66 -11.75 18.16
C ASN A 478 -17.07 -13.16 18.64
N VAL A 479 -17.59 -13.96 17.71
CA VAL A 479 -18.08 -15.34 17.99
C VAL A 479 -17.11 -16.15 18.86
N LEU A 480 -15.80 -15.97 18.68
CA LEU A 480 -14.76 -16.63 19.47
C LEU A 480 -14.72 -16.15 20.92
N LEU A 481 -14.85 -14.85 21.16
CA LEU A 481 -14.78 -14.29 22.52
C LEU A 481 -16.09 -14.51 23.27
N ASP A 482 -17.22 -14.36 22.59
CA ASP A 482 -18.56 -14.57 23.16
C ASP A 482 -18.75 -16.03 23.53
N GLY A 483 -18.35 -16.98 22.66
CA GLY A 483 -18.36 -18.41 22.93
C GLY A 483 -17.43 -18.81 24.08
N LEU A 484 -16.24 -18.18 24.19
CA LEU A 484 -15.32 -18.46 25.30
C LEU A 484 -15.87 -17.94 26.64
N ASN A 485 -16.48 -16.74 26.64
CA ASN A 485 -17.03 -16.14 27.86
C ASN A 485 -18.32 -16.85 28.34
N ALA A 486 -19.07 -17.47 27.41
CA ALA A 486 -20.27 -18.23 27.75
C ALA A 486 -19.97 -19.65 28.29
N ALA A 487 -18.74 -20.16 28.10
CA ALA A 487 -18.35 -21.50 28.55
C ALA A 487 -18.16 -21.57 30.07
N PRO A 488 -18.48 -22.72 30.73
CA PRO A 488 -18.17 -22.96 32.13
C PRO A 488 -16.67 -22.80 32.42
N SER A 489 -16.32 -22.36 33.64
CA SER A 489 -14.93 -22.06 34.04
C SER A 489 -13.94 -23.21 33.77
N ASP A 490 -14.39 -24.47 33.97
CA ASP A 490 -13.56 -25.65 33.74
C ASP A 490 -13.31 -25.91 32.25
N ALA A 491 -14.29 -25.59 31.40
CA ALA A 491 -14.18 -25.69 29.95
C ALA A 491 -13.35 -24.55 29.35
N GLN A 492 -13.32 -23.37 29.96
CA GLN A 492 -12.57 -22.22 29.45
C GLN A 492 -11.06 -22.49 29.34
N ASN A 493 -10.45 -23.17 30.32
CA ASN A 493 -9.03 -23.50 30.29
C ASN A 493 -8.70 -24.51 29.19
N ALA A 494 -9.54 -25.50 28.98
CA ALA A 494 -9.38 -26.46 27.88
C ALA A 494 -9.51 -25.77 26.52
N LEU A 495 -10.51 -24.89 26.35
CA LEU A 495 -10.72 -24.11 25.14
C LEU A 495 -9.55 -23.15 24.84
N ARG A 496 -9.00 -22.50 25.85
CA ARG A 496 -7.80 -21.63 25.69
C ARG A 496 -6.58 -22.43 25.24
N ALA A 497 -6.40 -23.64 25.76
CA ALA A 497 -5.31 -24.52 25.34
C ALA A 497 -5.48 -24.95 23.87
N GLU A 498 -6.71 -25.29 23.46
CA GLU A 498 -7.05 -25.64 22.08
C GLU A 498 -6.84 -24.46 21.13
N LEU A 499 -7.28 -23.25 21.49
CA LEU A 499 -7.04 -22.02 20.74
C LEU A 499 -5.54 -21.71 20.61
N LEU A 500 -4.75 -21.95 21.64
CA LEU A 500 -3.29 -21.77 21.58
C LEU A 500 -2.66 -22.66 20.49
N VAL A 501 -3.08 -23.93 20.41
CA VAL A 501 -2.61 -24.88 19.40
C VAL A 501 -3.05 -24.43 18.00
N THR A 502 -4.30 -23.99 17.86
CA THR A 502 -4.86 -23.48 16.61
C THR A 502 -4.09 -22.26 16.12
N PHE A 503 -3.83 -21.27 16.97
CA PHE A 503 -3.03 -20.10 16.61
C PHE A 503 -1.57 -20.46 16.29
N ARG A 504 -1.01 -21.50 16.93
CA ARG A 504 0.33 -22.00 16.58
C ARG A 504 0.36 -22.57 15.18
N HIS A 505 -0.60 -23.40 14.79
CA HIS A 505 -0.71 -23.92 13.42
C HIS A 505 -0.89 -22.78 12.41
N LEU A 506 -1.73 -21.80 12.74
CA LEU A 506 -1.94 -20.62 11.91
C LEU A 506 -0.63 -19.84 11.67
N LEU A 507 0.16 -19.65 12.71
CA LEU A 507 1.48 -18.98 12.61
C LEU A 507 2.48 -19.81 11.82
N TRP A 508 2.44 -21.14 11.89
CA TRP A 508 3.31 -21.99 11.04
C TRP A 508 2.96 -21.84 9.56
N VAL A 509 1.66 -21.86 9.22
CA VAL A 509 1.22 -21.62 7.84
C VAL A 509 1.64 -20.21 7.39
N SER A 510 1.46 -19.21 8.25
CA SER A 510 1.91 -17.85 8.00
C SER A 510 3.42 -17.79 7.74
N ALA A 511 4.24 -18.46 8.55
CA ALA A 511 5.69 -18.56 8.34
C ALA A 511 6.03 -19.25 7.00
N ALA A 512 5.32 -20.33 6.65
CA ALA A 512 5.52 -21.00 5.37
C ALA A 512 5.19 -20.10 4.18
N VAL A 513 4.09 -19.32 4.24
CA VAL A 513 3.75 -18.33 3.21
C VAL A 513 4.82 -17.24 3.12
N SER A 514 5.44 -16.83 4.24
CA SER A 514 6.49 -15.81 4.23
C SER A 514 7.76 -16.28 3.47
N LEU A 515 8.00 -17.60 3.35
CA LEU A 515 9.09 -18.15 2.54
C LEU A 515 8.91 -17.87 1.05
N LEU A 516 7.67 -17.68 0.56
CA LEU A 516 7.43 -17.26 -0.82
C LEU A 516 7.96 -15.84 -1.07
N GLY A 517 7.78 -14.95 -0.10
CA GLY A 517 8.37 -13.62 -0.12
C GLY A 517 9.91 -13.65 -0.08
N LEU A 518 10.48 -14.56 0.72
CA LEU A 518 11.92 -14.80 0.77
C LEU A 518 12.44 -15.35 -0.57
N ALA A 519 11.74 -16.31 -1.17
CA ALA A 519 12.10 -16.84 -2.49
C ALA A 519 12.09 -15.73 -3.57
N ALA A 520 11.09 -14.85 -3.57
CA ALA A 520 11.05 -13.68 -4.46
C ALA A 520 12.26 -12.74 -4.22
N ALA A 521 12.63 -12.49 -2.97
CA ALA A 521 13.78 -11.66 -2.62
C ALA A 521 15.12 -12.28 -3.03
N ILE A 522 15.28 -13.60 -2.92
CA ILE A 522 16.46 -14.34 -3.38
C ILE A 522 16.57 -14.26 -4.91
N ALA A 523 15.47 -14.50 -5.63
CA ALA A 523 15.41 -14.50 -7.09
C ALA A 523 15.63 -13.11 -7.72
N MET A 524 15.58 -12.04 -6.91
CA MET A 524 15.77 -10.66 -7.37
C MET A 524 17.19 -10.42 -7.88
N PRO A 525 17.39 -9.75 -9.02
CA PRO A 525 18.72 -9.38 -9.51
C PRO A 525 19.38 -8.34 -8.59
N ASN A 526 20.72 -8.40 -8.49
CA ASN A 526 21.48 -7.47 -7.65
C ASN A 526 21.85 -6.19 -8.42
N ASN A 527 20.87 -5.36 -8.69
CA ASN A 527 21.05 -4.12 -9.44
C ASN A 527 21.47 -2.98 -8.50
N LEU A 528 22.33 -2.11 -9.00
CA LEU A 528 22.68 -0.84 -8.35
C LEU A 528 21.58 0.20 -8.60
N LEU A 529 21.39 1.08 -7.63
CA LEU A 529 20.57 2.26 -7.83
C LEU A 529 21.23 3.20 -8.85
N ARG A 530 20.45 3.69 -9.82
CA ARG A 530 20.90 4.66 -10.80
C ARG A 530 21.48 5.88 -10.07
N GLY A 531 22.78 6.17 -10.29
CA GLY A 531 23.44 7.35 -9.77
C GLY A 531 23.00 8.58 -10.57
N ARG A 532 23.25 9.80 -10.09
CA ARG A 532 23.45 10.93 -11.00
C ARG A 532 24.63 10.53 -11.88
N GLU A 533 24.44 10.46 -13.19
CA GLU A 533 25.56 10.54 -14.10
C GLU A 533 26.29 11.82 -13.72
N HIS A 534 27.47 11.71 -13.15
CA HIS A 534 28.40 12.83 -13.10
C HIS A 534 28.63 13.14 -14.57
N GLY A 535 28.16 14.32 -14.99
CA GLY A 535 28.42 14.79 -16.33
C GLY A 535 29.88 14.51 -16.62
N ALA A 536 30.11 13.76 -17.70
CA ALA A 536 31.43 13.52 -18.21
C ALA A 536 32.15 14.88 -18.26
N LYS A 537 33.28 14.95 -17.52
CA LYS A 537 34.22 16.03 -17.64
C LYS A 537 34.82 16.04 -19.05
#